data_de2d8b224a6ddd86cffb089e090846a5
#
_entry.id   de2d8b224a6ddd86cffb089e090846a5
#
_cell.length_a   1.000
_cell.length_b   1.000
_cell.length_c   1.000
_cell.angle_alpha   90.00
_cell.angle_beta   90.00
_cell.angle_gamma   90.00
#
_symmetry.space_group_name_H-M   'P 1'
#
loop_
_entity.id
_entity.type
_entity.pdbx_description
1 polymer ?
#
loop_
_entity_poly.entity_id
_entity_poly.type
_entity_poly.pdbx_seq_one_letter_code
_entity_poly.pdbx_strand_id
1 'polypeptide(L)'
;AFVALVISLISPTHDLLLDAWRIEVARTDEDKDLMSALYQFGYKSAGFITGFFALLMADYYGWTFVFVMVAGFMVIAMGGTMIAPEPAHLRLSAGKRTSFYPSLPREVIRPAVLTMAASWSIALFLIVQFVVQALGEGASGRVFVQQKGPWIVALTVIAPALVSAALVFLYKGHVVETNIDDDPADRMDKIFATLFRAIYDPFMDLMARLRWGVILVLLLALTYRFTDAVWGSFAYPFYLGENFGAIGHTLTDVGIASKFFGVIATILGSLIGAILIAAIGRMPVFFVGGIVAAVTNLLYADLAAGAAALDAFLAFTYLDVPLVAFAEWAAQIQPDEIALAPDQGQRMARLMITIFAENIAGGLALVAMTAYLTSVVNPRFAAVQYALLASLTMLIGTLGRPWLGEMIELRGFYYVFIVTFWLGGVAVVLSAIEWWRQSRDPSAGKSLILDA
;
A
#
# COMPACT_ATOMS: atom_id res chain seq x y z
N ALA A 1 -23.28 -7.78 11.19
CA ALA A 1 -23.07 -7.72 9.74
C ALA A 1 -23.26 -6.30 9.18
N PHE A 2 -24.42 -5.63 9.37
CA PHE A 2 -24.68 -4.30 8.81
C PHE A 2 -23.69 -3.23 9.27
N VAL A 3 -23.41 -3.13 10.57
CA VAL A 3 -22.43 -2.16 11.13
C VAL A 3 -21.03 -2.41 10.55
N ALA A 4 -20.60 -3.67 10.41
CA ALA A 4 -19.32 -4.01 9.82
C ALA A 4 -19.24 -3.59 8.34
N LEU A 5 -20.34 -3.73 7.58
CA LEU A 5 -20.43 -3.26 6.20
C LEU A 5 -20.29 -1.74 6.12
N VAL A 6 -21.00 -1.00 6.98
CA VAL A 6 -20.92 0.47 7.04
C VAL A 6 -19.48 0.92 7.39
N ILE A 7 -18.85 0.31 8.39
CA ILE A 7 -17.47 0.64 8.77
C ILE A 7 -16.50 0.35 7.61
N SER A 8 -16.69 -0.78 6.90
CA SER A 8 -15.82 -1.15 5.77
C SER A 8 -15.95 -0.21 4.56
N LEU A 9 -17.00 0.57 4.45
CA LEU A 9 -17.17 1.63 3.45
C LEU A 9 -16.61 2.98 3.93
N ILE A 10 -16.84 3.32 5.19
CA ILE A 10 -16.41 4.61 5.77
C ILE A 10 -14.88 4.65 5.93
N SER A 11 -14.25 3.56 6.41
CA SER A 11 -12.81 3.55 6.70
C SER A 11 -11.94 3.84 5.46
N PRO A 12 -12.11 3.16 4.31
CA PRO A 12 -11.34 3.50 3.12
C PRO A 12 -11.61 4.91 2.58
N THR A 13 -12.86 5.40 2.75
CA THR A 13 -13.20 6.78 2.35
C THR A 13 -12.46 7.80 3.21
N HIS A 14 -12.37 7.57 4.51
CA HIS A 14 -11.61 8.41 5.43
C HIS A 14 -10.10 8.40 5.11
N ASP A 15 -9.52 7.21 4.86
CA ASP A 15 -8.12 7.08 4.47
C ASP A 15 -7.81 7.85 3.18
N LEU A 16 -8.71 7.75 2.19
CA LEU A 16 -8.60 8.48 0.94
C LEU A 16 -8.59 10.00 1.14
N LEU A 17 -9.47 10.51 2.02
CA LEU A 17 -9.55 11.94 2.32
C LEU A 17 -8.28 12.43 3.03
N LEU A 18 -7.73 11.65 3.96
CA LEU A 18 -6.47 11.97 4.64
C LEU A 18 -5.29 11.97 3.66
N ASP A 19 -5.24 11.00 2.76
CA ASP A 19 -4.21 10.92 1.73
C ASP A 19 -4.27 12.12 0.76
N ALA A 20 -5.46 12.53 0.36
CA ALA A 20 -5.66 13.72 -0.46
C ALA A 20 -5.24 14.99 0.29
N TRP A 21 -5.74 15.17 1.52
CA TRP A 21 -5.47 16.33 2.35
C TRP A 21 -3.96 16.56 2.57
N ARG A 22 -3.20 15.51 2.92
CA ARG A 22 -1.75 15.66 3.13
C ARG A 22 -0.98 16.06 1.87
N ILE A 23 -1.47 15.66 0.68
CA ILE A 23 -0.87 16.04 -0.59
C ILE A 23 -1.21 17.52 -0.93
N GLU A 24 -2.45 17.91 -0.64
CA GLU A 24 -2.97 19.22 -0.98
C GLU A 24 -2.48 20.34 -0.04
N VAL A 25 -2.21 20.03 1.23
CA VAL A 25 -1.70 20.97 2.22
C VAL A 25 -0.19 21.23 2.06
N ALA A 26 0.56 20.27 1.53
CA ALA A 26 2.00 20.38 1.33
C ALA A 26 2.33 21.49 0.32
N ARG A 27 3.23 22.41 0.70
CA ARG A 27 3.62 23.58 -0.11
C ARG A 27 4.87 23.29 -0.96
N THR A 28 5.72 22.41 -0.50
CA THR A 28 6.98 22.03 -1.15
C THR A 28 7.06 20.52 -1.33
N ASP A 29 7.99 20.04 -2.15
CA ASP A 29 8.25 18.60 -2.27
C ASP A 29 8.83 18.03 -0.98
N GLU A 30 9.59 18.81 -0.23
CA GLU A 30 10.11 18.45 1.09
C GLU A 30 8.98 18.28 2.11
N ASP A 31 7.97 19.16 2.09
CA ASP A 31 6.76 19.00 2.92
C ASP A 31 6.02 17.71 2.60
N LYS A 32 5.88 17.35 1.31
CA LYS A 32 5.23 16.09 0.90
C LYS A 32 5.98 14.87 1.43
N ASP A 33 7.31 14.88 1.34
CA ASP A 33 8.14 13.79 1.84
C ASP A 33 8.03 13.66 3.36
N LEU A 34 8.09 14.77 4.09
CA LEU A 34 7.93 14.80 5.55
C LEU A 34 6.53 14.33 5.98
N MET A 35 5.48 14.85 5.35
CA MET A 35 4.10 14.44 5.66
C MET A 35 3.85 12.97 5.34
N SER A 36 4.47 12.44 4.27
CA SER A 36 4.40 11.01 3.94
C SER A 36 5.08 10.15 5.00
N ALA A 37 6.24 10.59 5.49
CA ALA A 37 6.96 9.91 6.56
C ALA A 37 6.19 9.92 7.89
N LEU A 38 5.66 11.09 8.30
CA LEU A 38 4.85 11.23 9.51
C LEU A 38 3.55 10.42 9.44
N TYR A 39 2.90 10.39 8.28
CA TYR A 39 1.72 9.56 8.04
C TYR A 39 2.03 8.07 8.26
N GLN A 40 3.10 7.56 7.66
CA GLN A 40 3.48 6.15 7.81
C GLN A 40 3.91 5.82 9.24
N PHE A 41 4.64 6.72 9.90
CA PHE A 41 5.01 6.57 11.31
C PHE A 41 3.76 6.51 12.20
N GLY A 42 2.81 7.43 12.02
CA GLY A 42 1.55 7.46 12.76
C GLY A 42 0.71 6.21 12.51
N TYR A 43 0.58 5.78 11.26
CA TYR A 43 -0.15 4.56 10.87
C TYR A 43 0.42 3.31 11.54
N LYS A 44 1.74 3.13 11.52
CA LYS A 44 2.41 1.99 12.15
C LYS A 44 2.34 2.04 13.68
N SER A 45 2.50 3.23 14.28
CA SER A 45 2.37 3.42 15.72
C SER A 45 0.93 3.14 16.20
N ALA A 46 -0.07 3.60 15.46
CA ALA A 46 -1.47 3.27 15.74
C ALA A 46 -1.74 1.76 15.63
N GLY A 47 -1.18 1.10 14.60
CA GLY A 47 -1.26 -0.35 14.43
C GLY A 47 -0.63 -1.13 15.59
N PHE A 48 0.46 -0.62 16.18
CA PHE A 48 1.06 -1.20 17.39
C PHE A 48 0.13 -1.06 18.61
N ILE A 49 -0.41 0.13 18.82
CA ILE A 49 -1.32 0.41 19.93
C ILE A 49 -2.59 -0.44 19.82
N THR A 50 -3.25 -0.44 18.66
CA THR A 50 -4.52 -1.15 18.44
C THR A 50 -4.34 -2.65 18.23
N GLY A 51 -3.16 -3.12 17.82
CA GLY A 51 -2.86 -4.54 17.65
C GLY A 51 -2.32 -5.18 18.94
N PHE A 52 -1.18 -4.70 19.44
CA PHE A 52 -0.51 -5.29 20.59
C PHE A 52 -1.18 -4.90 21.93
N PHE A 53 -1.32 -3.60 22.20
CA PHE A 53 -1.91 -3.15 23.46
C PHE A 53 -3.39 -3.51 23.58
N ALA A 54 -4.14 -3.50 22.47
CA ALA A 54 -5.54 -3.88 22.51
C ALA A 54 -5.73 -5.34 22.95
N LEU A 55 -4.90 -6.26 22.45
CA LEU A 55 -4.94 -7.66 22.86
C LEU A 55 -4.57 -7.83 24.34
N LEU A 56 -3.51 -7.16 24.78
CA LEU A 56 -3.09 -7.18 26.18
C LEU A 56 -4.19 -6.64 27.11
N MET A 57 -4.80 -5.51 26.76
CA MET A 57 -5.88 -4.92 27.56
C MET A 57 -7.17 -5.75 27.51
N ALA A 58 -7.43 -6.46 26.41
CA ALA A 58 -8.58 -7.35 26.31
C ALA A 58 -8.49 -8.52 27.31
N ASP A 59 -7.30 -9.03 27.52
CA ASP A 59 -7.03 -10.12 28.46
C ASP A 59 -7.29 -9.70 29.92
N TYR A 60 -6.87 -8.45 30.29
CA TYR A 60 -7.03 -7.95 31.65
C TYR A 60 -8.37 -7.32 31.95
N TYR A 61 -8.95 -6.58 30.97
CA TYR A 61 -10.13 -5.72 31.20
C TYR A 61 -11.33 -6.08 30.30
N GLY A 62 -11.16 -7.03 29.38
CA GLY A 62 -12.17 -7.48 28.44
C GLY A 62 -12.35 -6.55 27.23
N TRP A 63 -12.98 -7.07 26.20
CA TRP A 63 -13.18 -6.40 24.90
C TRP A 63 -13.97 -5.09 24.96
N THR A 64 -14.94 -4.98 25.90
CA THR A 64 -15.73 -3.76 26.06
C THR A 64 -14.84 -2.55 26.40
N PHE A 65 -13.89 -2.75 27.33
CA PHE A 65 -12.93 -1.71 27.69
C PHE A 65 -12.06 -1.29 26.49
N VAL A 66 -11.58 -2.26 25.72
CA VAL A 66 -10.74 -2.01 24.54
C VAL A 66 -11.48 -1.16 23.50
N PHE A 67 -12.73 -1.51 23.21
CA PHE A 67 -13.53 -0.72 22.25
C PHE A 67 -13.81 0.70 22.74
N VAL A 68 -14.06 0.91 24.02
CA VAL A 68 -14.23 2.25 24.61
C VAL A 68 -12.92 3.05 24.53
N MET A 69 -11.79 2.42 24.83
CA MET A 69 -10.47 3.04 24.73
C MET A 69 -10.15 3.46 23.30
N VAL A 70 -10.37 2.59 22.31
CA VAL A 70 -10.16 2.90 20.89
C VAL A 70 -11.11 4.01 20.43
N ALA A 71 -12.37 4.00 20.87
CA ALA A 71 -13.31 5.09 20.59
C ALA A 71 -12.80 6.42 21.18
N GLY A 72 -12.18 6.41 22.36
CA GLY A 72 -11.54 7.60 22.95
C GLY A 72 -10.41 8.16 22.07
N PHE A 73 -9.55 7.30 21.51
CA PHE A 73 -8.54 7.71 20.54
C PHE A 73 -9.14 8.32 19.27
N MET A 74 -10.28 7.79 18.79
CA MET A 74 -10.99 8.38 17.65
C MET A 74 -11.50 9.79 17.93
N VAL A 75 -11.99 10.05 19.15
CA VAL A 75 -12.41 11.42 19.56
C VAL A 75 -11.21 12.39 19.56
N ILE A 76 -10.05 11.94 20.02
CA ILE A 76 -8.81 12.75 19.97
C ILE A 76 -8.43 13.05 18.50
N ALA A 77 -8.50 12.04 17.64
CA ALA A 77 -8.22 12.21 16.20
C ALA A 77 -9.21 13.18 15.52
N MET A 78 -10.50 13.13 15.88
CA MET A 78 -11.50 14.12 15.44
C MET A 78 -11.13 15.54 15.87
N GLY A 79 -10.62 15.74 17.09
CA GLY A 79 -10.07 17.02 17.53
C GLY A 79 -8.92 17.50 16.65
N GLY A 80 -8.03 16.60 16.25
CA GLY A 80 -6.95 16.87 15.30
C GLY A 80 -7.45 17.37 13.94
N THR A 81 -8.50 16.74 13.39
CA THR A 81 -9.06 17.16 12.10
C THR A 81 -9.73 18.55 12.16
N MET A 82 -10.29 18.94 13.32
CA MET A 82 -10.90 20.25 13.49
C MET A 82 -9.89 21.41 13.49
N ILE A 83 -8.64 21.15 13.88
CA ILE A 83 -7.57 22.16 13.90
C ILE A 83 -6.66 22.06 12.66
N ALA A 84 -6.88 21.07 11.82
CA ALA A 84 -6.09 20.87 10.60
C ALA A 84 -6.26 22.05 9.62
N PRO A 85 -5.19 22.54 8.99
CA PRO A 85 -5.27 23.64 8.04
C PRO A 85 -6.01 23.23 6.77
N GLU A 86 -6.80 24.15 6.20
CA GLU A 86 -7.41 23.94 4.89
C GLU A 86 -6.38 24.15 3.77
N PRO A 87 -6.42 23.33 2.72
CA PRO A 87 -5.56 23.49 1.54
C PRO A 87 -5.70 24.88 0.91
N ALA A 88 -4.57 25.52 0.62
CA ALA A 88 -4.55 26.91 0.12
C ALA A 88 -5.23 27.06 -1.25
N HIS A 89 -5.12 26.06 -2.13
CA HIS A 89 -5.70 26.10 -3.47
C HIS A 89 -7.25 26.10 -3.48
N LEU A 90 -7.90 25.51 -2.46
CA LEU A 90 -9.35 25.59 -2.31
C LEU A 90 -9.81 27.04 -2.07
N ARG A 91 -8.98 27.86 -1.44
CA ARG A 91 -9.28 29.29 -1.21
C ARG A 91 -9.00 30.15 -2.45
N LEU A 92 -8.02 29.77 -3.27
CA LEU A 92 -7.59 30.55 -4.45
C LEU A 92 -8.39 30.21 -5.71
N SER A 93 -9.03 29.03 -5.79
CA SER A 93 -9.78 28.54 -6.97
C SER A 93 -11.23 28.99 -6.99
N ALA A 94 -11.66 29.91 -6.14
CA ALA A 94 -13.03 30.44 -6.15
C ALA A 94 -13.36 31.06 -7.51
N GLY A 95 -14.01 30.29 -8.38
CA GLY A 95 -14.51 30.73 -9.69
C GLY A 95 -13.83 30.16 -10.93
N LYS A 96 -12.64 29.55 -10.82
CA LYS A 96 -11.93 28.94 -11.96
C LYS A 96 -11.63 27.48 -11.73
N ARG A 97 -11.72 26.67 -12.77
CA ARG A 97 -11.33 25.25 -12.78
C ARG A 97 -10.60 24.89 -14.06
N THR A 98 -9.74 23.90 -13.99
CA THR A 98 -9.08 23.30 -15.16
C THR A 98 -9.70 21.95 -15.46
N SER A 99 -9.95 21.64 -16.72
CA SER A 99 -10.57 20.39 -17.17
C SER A 99 -10.15 20.08 -18.60
N PHE A 100 -10.15 18.80 -18.95
CA PHE A 100 -10.01 18.35 -20.33
C PHE A 100 -11.35 18.39 -21.11
N TYR A 101 -12.46 18.42 -20.38
CA TYR A 101 -13.81 18.39 -20.96
C TYR A 101 -14.02 19.39 -22.10
N PRO A 102 -13.62 20.70 -21.99
CA PRO A 102 -13.90 21.69 -23.05
C PRO A 102 -13.07 21.47 -24.31
N SER A 103 -11.95 20.75 -24.23
CA SER A 103 -11.07 20.49 -25.39
C SER A 103 -11.54 19.36 -26.29
N LEU A 104 -12.58 18.62 -25.87
CA LEU A 104 -13.03 17.40 -26.54
C LEU A 104 -14.39 17.57 -27.20
N PRO A 105 -14.64 16.91 -28.34
CA PRO A 105 -15.95 16.90 -29.00
C PRO A 105 -17.01 16.19 -28.15
N ARG A 106 -18.23 16.70 -28.09
CA ARG A 106 -19.35 16.07 -27.36
C ARG A 106 -19.66 14.66 -27.86
N GLU A 107 -19.41 14.36 -29.10
CA GLU A 107 -19.56 13.04 -29.72
C GLU A 107 -18.67 11.97 -29.10
N VAL A 108 -17.56 12.37 -28.46
CA VAL A 108 -16.61 11.47 -27.79
C VAL A 108 -16.85 11.41 -26.28
N ILE A 109 -17.26 12.52 -25.68
CA ILE A 109 -17.48 12.62 -24.23
C ILE A 109 -18.64 11.73 -23.78
N ARG A 110 -19.80 11.78 -24.46
CA ARG A 110 -20.98 11.00 -24.09
C ARG A 110 -20.70 9.49 -24.13
N PRO A 111 -20.14 8.90 -25.23
CA PRO A 111 -19.77 7.49 -25.24
C PRO A 111 -18.75 7.12 -24.16
N ALA A 112 -17.75 7.98 -23.89
CA ALA A 112 -16.76 7.72 -22.84
C ALA A 112 -17.44 7.57 -21.45
N VAL A 113 -18.30 8.53 -21.07
CA VAL A 113 -19.04 8.47 -19.80
C VAL A 113 -19.98 7.27 -19.74
N LEU A 114 -20.67 6.94 -20.84
CA LEU A 114 -21.55 5.78 -20.90
C LEU A 114 -20.77 4.46 -20.78
N THR A 115 -19.63 4.34 -21.43
CA THR A 115 -18.73 3.16 -21.29
C THR A 115 -18.28 2.97 -19.84
N MET A 116 -17.89 4.05 -19.18
CA MET A 116 -17.54 4.02 -17.77
C MET A 116 -18.74 3.61 -16.89
N ALA A 117 -19.88 4.26 -17.07
CA ALA A 117 -21.08 3.95 -16.28
C ALA A 117 -21.50 2.49 -16.44
N ALA A 118 -21.44 1.94 -17.67
CA ALA A 118 -21.73 0.55 -17.95
C ALA A 118 -20.70 -0.38 -17.28
N SER A 119 -19.39 -0.11 -17.41
CA SER A 119 -18.34 -0.95 -16.82
C SER A 119 -18.41 -0.96 -15.30
N TRP A 120 -18.63 0.18 -14.66
CA TRP A 120 -18.77 0.27 -13.20
C TRP A 120 -20.07 -0.36 -12.70
N SER A 121 -21.17 -0.24 -13.46
CA SER A 121 -22.42 -0.90 -13.12
C SER A 121 -22.28 -2.44 -13.15
N ILE A 122 -21.55 -2.98 -14.14
CA ILE A 122 -21.26 -4.42 -14.21
C ILE A 122 -20.39 -4.84 -13.01
N ALA A 123 -19.35 -4.07 -12.68
CA ALA A 123 -18.49 -4.37 -11.53
C ALA A 123 -19.28 -4.32 -10.21
N LEU A 124 -20.11 -3.31 -10.03
CA LEU A 124 -21.00 -3.19 -8.87
C LEU A 124 -21.98 -4.37 -8.78
N PHE A 125 -22.58 -4.76 -9.90
CA PHE A 125 -23.47 -5.92 -9.96
C PHE A 125 -22.75 -7.20 -9.49
N LEU A 126 -21.51 -7.45 -9.94
CA LEU A 126 -20.72 -8.60 -9.48
C LEU A 126 -20.45 -8.58 -7.98
N ILE A 127 -20.16 -7.40 -7.42
CA ILE A 127 -19.93 -7.22 -5.97
C ILE A 127 -21.24 -7.45 -5.19
N VAL A 128 -22.35 -6.85 -5.63
CA VAL A 128 -23.67 -7.01 -4.97
C VAL A 128 -24.12 -8.46 -5.02
N GLN A 129 -23.96 -9.13 -6.16
CA GLN A 129 -24.27 -10.55 -6.29
C GLN A 129 -23.49 -11.39 -5.27
N PHE A 130 -22.19 -11.13 -5.12
CA PHE A 130 -21.36 -11.81 -4.13
C PHE A 130 -21.84 -11.54 -2.69
N VAL A 131 -22.14 -10.28 -2.35
CA VAL A 131 -22.64 -9.93 -1.02
C VAL A 131 -23.94 -10.64 -0.69
N VAL A 132 -24.89 -10.69 -1.65
CA VAL A 132 -26.15 -11.40 -1.47
C VAL A 132 -25.93 -12.90 -1.26
N GLN A 133 -25.05 -13.53 -2.06
CA GLN A 133 -24.70 -14.95 -1.90
C GLN A 133 -24.03 -15.22 -0.55
N ALA A 134 -23.09 -14.35 -0.13
CA ALA A 134 -22.39 -14.49 1.15
C ALA A 134 -23.29 -14.35 2.37
N LEU A 135 -24.36 -13.55 2.26
CA LEU A 135 -25.36 -13.40 3.32
C LEU A 135 -26.34 -14.57 3.40
N GLY A 136 -26.61 -15.26 2.28
CA GLY A 136 -27.56 -16.36 2.20
C GLY A 136 -26.94 -17.75 2.34
N GLU A 137 -26.01 -18.08 1.47
CA GLU A 137 -25.48 -19.46 1.28
C GLU A 137 -24.02 -19.62 1.75
N GLY A 138 -23.37 -18.58 2.23
CA GLY A 138 -21.97 -18.66 2.69
C GLY A 138 -20.95 -18.76 1.55
N ALA A 139 -20.92 -17.77 0.64
CA ALA A 139 -19.97 -17.71 -0.45
C ALA A 139 -18.52 -17.47 0.03
N SER A 140 -17.55 -18.10 -0.63
CA SER A 140 -16.13 -17.92 -0.33
C SER A 140 -15.58 -16.65 -0.97
N GLY A 141 -15.13 -15.69 -0.16
CA GLY A 141 -14.45 -14.48 -0.63
C GLY A 141 -13.18 -14.78 -1.43
N ARG A 142 -12.45 -15.86 -1.10
CA ARG A 142 -11.26 -16.31 -1.82
C ARG A 142 -11.60 -16.68 -3.28
N VAL A 143 -12.63 -17.49 -3.48
CA VAL A 143 -13.09 -17.90 -4.81
C VAL A 143 -13.58 -16.71 -5.62
N PHE A 144 -14.32 -15.79 -4.97
CA PHE A 144 -14.79 -14.57 -5.62
C PHE A 144 -13.63 -13.71 -6.13
N VAL A 145 -12.62 -13.44 -5.29
CA VAL A 145 -11.44 -12.65 -5.69
C VAL A 145 -10.69 -13.33 -6.83
N GLN A 146 -10.51 -14.65 -6.80
CA GLN A 146 -9.83 -15.37 -7.87
C GLN A 146 -10.56 -15.29 -9.21
N GLN A 147 -11.88 -15.50 -9.21
CA GLN A 147 -12.67 -15.59 -10.43
C GLN A 147 -13.17 -14.26 -10.97
N LYS A 148 -13.54 -13.34 -10.08
CA LYS A 148 -14.18 -12.05 -10.43
C LYS A 148 -13.28 -10.85 -10.22
N GLY A 149 -12.29 -10.93 -9.33
CA GLY A 149 -11.36 -9.84 -9.05
C GLY A 149 -10.70 -9.26 -10.29
N PRO A 150 -10.08 -10.06 -11.19
CA PRO A 150 -9.47 -9.55 -12.42
C PRO A 150 -10.45 -8.79 -13.32
N TRP A 151 -11.69 -9.26 -13.43
CA TRP A 151 -12.73 -8.61 -14.21
C TRP A 151 -13.19 -7.29 -13.60
N ILE A 152 -13.33 -7.24 -12.27
CA ILE A 152 -13.67 -6.00 -11.56
C ILE A 152 -12.58 -4.95 -11.78
N VAL A 153 -11.31 -5.32 -11.66
CA VAL A 153 -10.17 -4.42 -11.93
C VAL A 153 -10.16 -3.98 -13.40
N ALA A 154 -10.38 -4.89 -14.33
CA ALA A 154 -10.44 -4.56 -15.75
C ALA A 154 -11.55 -3.52 -16.05
N LEU A 155 -12.72 -3.69 -15.45
CA LEU A 155 -13.87 -2.81 -15.66
C LEU A 155 -13.72 -1.45 -14.94
N THR A 156 -13.16 -1.43 -13.74
CA THR A 156 -13.12 -0.21 -12.91
C THR A 156 -11.88 0.63 -13.10
N VAL A 157 -10.76 0.04 -13.51
CA VAL A 157 -9.46 0.70 -13.64
C VAL A 157 -8.96 0.68 -15.08
N ILE A 158 -8.84 -0.51 -15.68
CA ILE A 158 -8.20 -0.65 -17.01
C ILE A 158 -9.06 0.00 -18.09
N ALA A 159 -10.36 -0.21 -18.10
CA ALA A 159 -11.24 0.35 -19.13
C ALA A 159 -11.26 1.90 -19.08
N PRO A 160 -11.48 2.58 -17.95
CA PRO A 160 -11.34 4.05 -17.88
C PRO A 160 -9.94 4.54 -18.25
N ALA A 161 -8.87 3.83 -17.87
CA ALA A 161 -7.51 4.20 -18.23
C ALA A 161 -7.28 4.13 -19.75
N LEU A 162 -7.73 3.08 -20.42
CA LEU A 162 -7.62 2.95 -21.88
C LEU A 162 -8.43 4.01 -22.63
N VAL A 163 -9.65 4.31 -22.16
CA VAL A 163 -10.44 5.41 -22.72
C VAL A 163 -9.73 6.75 -22.51
N SER A 164 -9.19 7.02 -21.32
CA SER A 164 -8.41 8.22 -21.04
C SER A 164 -7.18 8.35 -21.95
N ALA A 165 -6.46 7.24 -22.16
CA ALA A 165 -5.33 7.21 -23.10
C ALA A 165 -5.78 7.54 -24.52
N ALA A 166 -6.88 6.97 -24.99
CA ALA A 166 -7.44 7.31 -26.31
C ALA A 166 -7.81 8.79 -26.41
N LEU A 167 -8.45 9.35 -25.37
CA LEU A 167 -8.82 10.77 -25.32
C LEU A 167 -7.60 11.71 -25.39
N VAL A 168 -6.51 11.36 -24.69
CA VAL A 168 -5.27 12.16 -24.69
C VAL A 168 -4.50 12.00 -25.99
N PHE A 169 -4.26 10.78 -26.45
CA PHE A 169 -3.31 10.52 -27.53
C PHE A 169 -3.96 10.56 -28.93
N LEU A 170 -5.21 10.08 -29.07
CA LEU A 170 -5.92 10.06 -30.37
C LEU A 170 -6.69 11.35 -30.60
N TYR A 171 -7.41 11.82 -29.58
CA TYR A 171 -8.24 13.05 -29.72
C TYR A 171 -7.52 14.32 -29.27
N LYS A 172 -6.23 14.21 -28.84
CA LYS A 172 -5.39 15.34 -28.45
C LYS A 172 -6.03 16.23 -27.37
N GLY A 173 -6.75 15.60 -26.43
CA GLY A 173 -7.33 16.30 -25.28
C GLY A 173 -6.25 17.05 -24.50
N HIS A 174 -6.52 18.30 -24.16
CA HIS A 174 -5.61 19.16 -23.41
C HIS A 174 -6.36 19.93 -22.31
N VAL A 175 -5.62 20.39 -21.33
CA VAL A 175 -6.19 21.14 -20.19
C VAL A 175 -6.61 22.52 -20.64
N VAL A 176 -7.84 22.89 -20.31
CA VAL A 176 -8.42 24.22 -20.54
C VAL A 176 -8.86 24.80 -19.19
N GLU A 177 -8.54 26.08 -18.96
CA GLU A 177 -9.05 26.81 -17.80
C GLU A 177 -10.43 27.40 -18.15
N THR A 178 -11.44 27.09 -17.32
CA THR A 178 -12.82 27.56 -17.50
C THR A 178 -13.35 28.15 -16.21
N ASN A 179 -14.29 29.07 -16.30
CA ASN A 179 -15.04 29.53 -15.13
C ASN A 179 -16.07 28.46 -14.72
N ILE A 180 -16.41 28.43 -13.43
CA ILE A 180 -17.42 27.51 -12.91
C ILE A 180 -18.80 27.80 -13.55
N ASP A 181 -19.05 29.05 -13.92
CA ASP A 181 -20.30 29.48 -14.55
C ASP A 181 -20.43 29.06 -16.03
N ASP A 182 -19.32 28.62 -16.65
CA ASP A 182 -19.30 28.13 -18.05
C ASP A 182 -19.82 26.69 -18.21
N ASP A 183 -20.55 26.17 -17.21
CA ASP A 183 -21.17 24.85 -17.29
C ASP A 183 -22.28 24.80 -18.32
N PRO A 184 -22.46 23.64 -19.01
CA PRO A 184 -23.55 23.47 -19.93
C PRO A 184 -24.91 23.82 -19.31
N ALA A 185 -25.73 24.58 -20.05
CA ALA A 185 -27.06 24.98 -19.57
C ALA A 185 -28.03 23.80 -19.48
N ASP A 186 -27.87 22.79 -20.35
CA ASP A 186 -28.69 21.58 -20.34
C ASP A 186 -28.33 20.67 -19.18
N ARG A 187 -29.37 20.18 -18.47
CA ARG A 187 -29.21 19.33 -17.28
C ARG A 187 -28.45 18.03 -17.58
N MET A 188 -28.72 17.40 -18.72
CA MET A 188 -28.06 16.16 -19.11
C MET A 188 -26.58 16.39 -19.41
N ASP A 189 -26.26 17.43 -20.19
CA ASP A 189 -24.88 17.78 -20.49
C ASP A 189 -24.10 18.16 -19.21
N LYS A 190 -24.75 18.79 -18.24
CA LYS A 190 -24.15 19.08 -16.94
C LYS A 190 -23.80 17.80 -16.15
N ILE A 191 -24.67 16.78 -16.18
CA ILE A 191 -24.38 15.48 -15.57
C ILE A 191 -23.18 14.81 -16.26
N PHE A 192 -23.18 14.76 -17.60
CA PHE A 192 -22.06 14.19 -18.35
C PHE A 192 -20.74 14.93 -18.08
N ALA A 193 -20.77 16.25 -18.04
CA ALA A 193 -19.60 17.07 -17.72
C ALA A 193 -19.06 16.78 -16.29
N THR A 194 -19.96 16.68 -15.32
CA THR A 194 -19.59 16.41 -13.93
C THR A 194 -18.97 15.01 -13.77
N LEU A 195 -19.59 13.98 -14.35
CA LEU A 195 -19.08 12.61 -14.34
C LEU A 195 -17.75 12.49 -15.09
N PHE A 196 -17.64 13.14 -16.24
CA PHE A 196 -16.40 13.17 -17.02
C PHE A 196 -15.25 13.76 -16.19
N ARG A 197 -15.46 14.93 -15.61
CA ARG A 197 -14.46 15.63 -14.81
C ARG A 197 -14.04 14.84 -13.58
N ALA A 198 -15.00 14.21 -12.89
CA ALA A 198 -14.71 13.46 -11.68
C ALA A 198 -13.79 12.26 -11.93
N ILE A 199 -13.86 11.64 -13.11
CA ILE A 199 -13.19 10.38 -13.38
C ILE A 199 -12.11 10.52 -14.47
N TYR A 200 -12.46 11.08 -15.64
CA TYR A 200 -11.52 11.14 -16.75
C TYR A 200 -10.45 12.21 -16.59
N ASP A 201 -10.77 13.40 -16.05
CA ASP A 201 -9.79 14.45 -15.86
C ASP A 201 -8.57 13.98 -15.02
N PRO A 202 -8.73 13.26 -13.87
CA PRO A 202 -7.60 12.74 -13.12
C PRO A 202 -6.71 11.76 -13.91
N PHE A 203 -7.33 10.84 -14.69
CA PHE A 203 -6.58 9.88 -15.51
C PHE A 203 -5.87 10.56 -16.67
N MET A 204 -6.57 11.46 -17.36
CA MET A 204 -6.02 12.21 -18.50
C MET A 204 -4.87 13.12 -18.07
N ASP A 205 -4.99 13.80 -16.93
CA ASP A 205 -3.91 14.61 -16.35
C ASP A 205 -2.66 13.76 -16.08
N LEU A 206 -2.83 12.60 -15.45
CA LEU A 206 -1.72 11.69 -15.17
C LEU A 206 -1.01 11.27 -16.47
N MET A 207 -1.77 10.91 -17.51
CA MET A 207 -1.23 10.48 -18.79
C MET A 207 -0.60 11.61 -19.59
N ALA A 208 -1.26 12.76 -19.66
CA ALA A 208 -0.78 13.93 -20.40
C ALA A 208 0.52 14.47 -19.79
N ARG A 209 0.62 14.50 -18.48
CA ARG A 209 1.76 15.01 -17.72
C ARG A 209 2.96 14.05 -17.74
N LEU A 210 2.73 12.76 -17.48
CA LEU A 210 3.79 11.77 -17.42
C LEU A 210 4.18 11.19 -18.79
N ARG A 211 3.29 11.28 -19.79
CA ARG A 211 3.51 10.73 -21.15
C ARG A 211 3.88 9.24 -21.08
N TRP A 212 5.00 8.81 -21.67
CA TRP A 212 5.47 7.43 -21.59
C TRP A 212 5.86 7.00 -20.13
N GLY A 213 6.27 7.95 -19.29
CA GLY A 213 6.59 7.70 -17.90
C GLY A 213 5.42 7.16 -17.08
N VAL A 214 4.16 7.34 -17.53
CA VAL A 214 3.00 6.74 -16.87
C VAL A 214 3.11 5.21 -16.79
N ILE A 215 3.62 4.57 -17.84
CA ILE A 215 3.81 3.12 -17.87
C ILE A 215 4.79 2.69 -16.78
N LEU A 216 5.89 3.44 -16.63
CA LEU A 216 6.91 3.15 -15.61
C LEU A 216 6.36 3.35 -14.19
N VAL A 217 5.60 4.42 -13.95
CA VAL A 217 4.93 4.67 -12.67
C VAL A 217 3.94 3.56 -12.32
N LEU A 218 3.12 3.12 -13.28
CA LEU A 218 2.17 2.03 -13.07
C LEU A 218 2.88 0.70 -12.80
N LEU A 219 3.95 0.39 -13.52
CA LEU A 219 4.76 -0.81 -13.28
C LEU A 219 5.43 -0.77 -11.91
N LEU A 220 5.96 0.38 -11.49
CA LEU A 220 6.50 0.55 -10.13
C LEU A 220 5.42 0.41 -9.06
N ALA A 221 4.25 1.02 -9.25
CA ALA A 221 3.13 0.84 -8.33
C ALA A 221 2.73 -0.63 -8.19
N LEU A 222 2.75 -1.39 -9.28
CA LEU A 222 2.41 -2.81 -9.28
C LEU A 222 3.50 -3.70 -8.65
N THR A 223 4.79 -3.41 -8.88
CA THR A 223 5.87 -4.35 -8.59
C THR A 223 6.67 -4.03 -7.35
N TYR A 224 6.78 -2.76 -6.95
CA TYR A 224 7.71 -2.33 -5.90
C TYR A 224 7.42 -2.96 -4.53
N ARG A 225 6.15 -3.17 -4.21
CA ARG A 225 5.72 -3.83 -2.96
C ARG A 225 5.18 -5.24 -3.16
N PHE A 226 5.52 -5.86 -4.29
CA PHE A 226 5.04 -7.20 -4.61
C PHE A 226 5.42 -8.22 -3.52
N THR A 227 6.66 -8.19 -3.06
CA THR A 227 7.18 -9.09 -2.02
C THR A 227 6.36 -8.98 -0.73
N ASP A 228 6.12 -7.78 -0.23
CA ASP A 228 5.34 -7.56 0.99
C ASP A 228 3.87 -7.95 0.82
N ALA A 229 3.27 -7.58 -0.32
CA ALA A 229 1.85 -7.79 -0.58
C ALA A 229 1.50 -9.28 -0.71
N VAL A 230 2.44 -10.08 -1.22
CA VAL A 230 2.29 -11.54 -1.34
C VAL A 230 2.60 -12.22 -0.03
N TRP A 231 3.72 -11.87 0.58
CA TRP A 231 4.25 -12.52 1.77
C TRP A 231 3.26 -12.51 2.94
N GLY A 232 2.59 -11.42 3.20
CA GLY A 232 1.65 -11.29 4.33
C GLY A 232 0.60 -12.41 4.42
N SER A 233 0.27 -13.08 3.32
CA SER A 233 -0.68 -14.21 3.29
C SER A 233 -0.04 -15.57 3.57
N PHE A 234 1.26 -15.71 3.33
CA PHE A 234 2.00 -16.96 3.47
C PHE A 234 2.91 -16.98 4.70
N ALA A 235 3.05 -15.87 5.41
CA ALA A 235 3.88 -15.73 6.59
C ALA A 235 3.51 -16.77 7.68
N TYR A 236 2.25 -16.80 8.09
CA TYR A 236 1.80 -17.76 9.10
C TYR A 236 1.90 -19.23 8.65
N PRO A 237 1.46 -19.62 7.44
CA PRO A 237 1.73 -20.95 6.90
C PRO A 237 3.21 -21.35 6.89
N PHE A 238 4.12 -20.41 6.64
CA PHE A 238 5.56 -20.66 6.69
C PHE A 238 6.07 -20.81 8.12
N TYR A 239 5.66 -19.93 9.04
CA TYR A 239 6.16 -19.96 10.40
C TYR A 239 5.66 -21.16 11.19
N LEU A 240 4.38 -21.51 11.07
CA LEU A 240 3.69 -22.51 11.86
C LEU A 240 3.63 -23.89 11.22
N GLY A 241 3.75 -23.96 9.89
CA GLY A 241 3.66 -25.21 9.14
C GLY A 241 4.90 -26.08 9.31
N GLU A 242 4.73 -27.35 9.02
CA GLU A 242 5.81 -28.38 9.06
C GLU A 242 6.14 -28.94 7.69
N ASN A 243 5.33 -28.59 6.67
CA ASN A 243 5.46 -29.10 5.30
C ASN A 243 6.07 -28.06 4.37
N PHE A 244 6.53 -28.51 3.20
CA PHE A 244 7.02 -27.67 2.11
C PHE A 244 8.21 -26.76 2.46
N GLY A 245 9.01 -27.11 3.49
CA GLY A 245 10.11 -26.28 3.98
C GLY A 245 9.67 -25.15 4.92
N ALA A 246 8.47 -25.26 5.50
CA ALA A 246 8.03 -24.42 6.60
C ALA A 246 8.82 -24.75 7.89
N ILE A 247 8.84 -23.82 8.85
CA ILE A 247 9.81 -23.85 9.95
C ILE A 247 9.25 -24.35 11.29
N GLY A 248 7.92 -24.59 11.42
CA GLY A 248 7.29 -25.26 12.54
C GLY A 248 7.49 -24.58 13.90
N HIS A 249 7.33 -23.26 13.97
CA HIS A 249 7.33 -22.50 15.23
C HIS A 249 5.97 -22.55 15.92
N THR A 250 5.95 -22.26 17.21
CA THR A 250 4.71 -22.10 17.99
C THR A 250 4.06 -20.75 17.69
N LEU A 251 2.75 -20.62 18.00
CA LEU A 251 2.05 -19.33 17.91
C LEU A 251 2.69 -18.25 18.78
N THR A 252 3.24 -18.65 19.92
CA THR A 252 3.91 -17.75 20.85
C THR A 252 5.23 -17.23 20.29
N ASP A 253 6.06 -18.11 19.71
CA ASP A 253 7.32 -17.71 19.08
C ASP A 253 7.05 -16.69 17.96
N VAL A 254 6.06 -16.98 17.11
CA VAL A 254 5.65 -16.09 16.03
C VAL A 254 5.06 -14.78 16.57
N GLY A 255 4.31 -14.84 17.67
CA GLY A 255 3.78 -13.66 18.36
C GLY A 255 4.89 -12.72 18.80
N ILE A 256 5.90 -13.25 19.49
CA ILE A 256 7.05 -12.47 19.96
C ILE A 256 7.86 -11.92 18.79
N ALA A 257 8.25 -12.76 17.86
CA ALA A 257 9.08 -12.35 16.71
C ALA A 257 8.35 -11.34 15.81
N SER A 258 7.08 -11.56 15.48
CA SER A 258 6.33 -10.74 14.52
C SER A 258 5.66 -9.52 15.17
N LYS A 259 4.99 -9.69 16.32
CA LYS A 259 4.19 -8.61 16.91
C LYS A 259 5.02 -7.67 17.80
N PHE A 260 6.08 -8.15 18.39
CA PHE A 260 6.97 -7.31 19.17
C PHE A 260 8.16 -6.83 18.31
N PHE A 261 9.06 -7.71 17.90
CA PHE A 261 10.23 -7.32 17.10
C PHE A 261 9.85 -6.76 15.73
N GLY A 262 8.93 -7.39 15.02
CA GLY A 262 8.54 -6.97 13.68
C GLY A 262 7.91 -5.59 13.66
N VAL A 263 7.05 -5.24 14.61
CA VAL A 263 6.42 -3.91 14.64
C VAL A 263 7.42 -2.82 14.99
N ILE A 264 8.28 -3.06 16.00
CA ILE A 264 9.35 -2.13 16.37
C ILE A 264 10.28 -1.90 15.15
N ALA A 265 10.68 -3.00 14.50
CA ALA A 265 11.53 -2.93 13.29
C ALA A 265 10.87 -2.13 12.16
N THR A 266 9.56 -2.31 11.91
CA THR A 266 8.85 -1.53 10.88
C THR A 266 8.84 -0.03 11.22
N ILE A 267 8.64 0.34 12.48
CA ILE A 267 8.67 1.73 12.93
C ILE A 267 10.08 2.31 12.75
N LEU A 268 11.11 1.57 13.17
CA LEU A 268 12.52 1.97 12.99
C LEU A 268 12.87 2.10 11.51
N GLY A 269 12.48 1.14 10.68
CA GLY A 269 12.69 1.19 9.23
C GLY A 269 12.01 2.39 8.57
N SER A 270 10.80 2.72 8.99
CA SER A 270 10.08 3.91 8.53
C SER A 270 10.80 5.21 8.95
N LEU A 271 11.29 5.28 10.17
CA LEU A 271 12.06 6.43 10.67
C LEU A 271 13.38 6.58 9.92
N ILE A 272 14.13 5.48 9.74
CA ILE A 272 15.37 5.47 8.95
C ILE A 272 15.09 5.93 7.52
N GLY A 273 14.03 5.42 6.90
CA GLY A 273 13.59 5.85 5.56
C GLY A 273 13.33 7.34 5.48
N ALA A 274 12.61 7.91 6.46
CA ALA A 274 12.35 9.34 6.53
C ALA A 274 13.62 10.19 6.66
N ILE A 275 14.53 9.79 7.56
CA ILE A 275 15.82 10.47 7.74
C ILE A 275 16.67 10.40 6.47
N LEU A 276 16.74 9.23 5.82
CA LEU A 276 17.49 9.06 4.58
C LEU A 276 16.89 9.90 3.43
N ILE A 277 15.55 9.97 3.30
CA ILE A 277 14.91 10.83 2.30
C ILE A 277 15.30 12.29 2.51
N ALA A 278 15.30 12.77 3.75
CA ALA A 278 15.71 14.14 4.08
C ALA A 278 17.21 14.38 3.80
N ALA A 279 18.08 13.37 4.00
CA ALA A 279 19.53 13.50 3.85
C ALA A 279 20.02 13.36 2.40
N ILE A 280 19.52 12.38 1.65
CA ILE A 280 20.04 12.03 0.31
C ILE A 280 18.97 12.11 -0.80
N GLY A 281 17.75 12.50 -0.44
CA GLY A 281 16.64 12.64 -1.39
C GLY A 281 15.83 11.35 -1.61
N ARG A 282 14.66 11.53 -2.17
CA ARG A 282 13.64 10.48 -2.33
C ARG A 282 14.07 9.33 -3.25
N MET A 283 14.62 9.65 -4.45
CA MET A 283 14.93 8.60 -5.45
C MET A 283 16.05 7.66 -5.07
N PRO A 284 17.18 8.11 -4.47
CA PRO A 284 18.18 7.19 -3.92
C PRO A 284 17.61 6.23 -2.87
N VAL A 285 16.77 6.76 -1.95
CA VAL A 285 16.14 5.93 -0.90
C VAL A 285 15.13 4.96 -1.48
N PHE A 286 14.36 5.37 -2.48
CA PHE A 286 13.44 4.50 -3.21
C PHE A 286 14.18 3.33 -3.88
N PHE A 287 15.30 3.61 -4.54
CA PHE A 287 16.14 2.57 -5.16
C PHE A 287 16.75 1.62 -4.11
N VAL A 288 17.38 2.15 -3.06
CA VAL A 288 17.97 1.35 -1.97
C VAL A 288 16.92 0.55 -1.23
N GLY A 289 15.77 1.14 -0.95
CA GLY A 289 14.63 0.46 -0.30
C GLY A 289 14.16 -0.75 -1.08
N GLY A 290 14.08 -0.64 -2.41
CA GLY A 290 13.77 -1.76 -3.29
C GLY A 290 14.80 -2.89 -3.22
N ILE A 291 16.11 -2.55 -3.19
CA ILE A 291 17.20 -3.54 -3.06
C ILE A 291 17.09 -4.27 -1.72
N VAL A 292 16.97 -3.53 -0.61
CA VAL A 292 16.94 -4.14 0.72
C VAL A 292 15.69 -5.02 0.88
N ALA A 293 14.52 -4.57 0.41
CA ALA A 293 13.29 -5.36 0.44
C ALA A 293 13.39 -6.63 -0.42
N ALA A 294 14.08 -6.58 -1.57
CA ALA A 294 14.30 -7.79 -2.37
C ALA A 294 15.25 -8.77 -1.66
N VAL A 295 16.38 -8.27 -1.14
CA VAL A 295 17.44 -9.08 -0.53
C VAL A 295 16.98 -9.80 0.74
N THR A 296 16.08 -9.19 1.53
CA THR A 296 15.54 -9.85 2.75
C THR A 296 14.77 -11.13 2.46
N ASN A 297 14.27 -11.35 1.25
CA ASN A 297 13.69 -12.63 0.85
C ASN A 297 14.70 -13.78 0.86
N LEU A 298 16.00 -13.49 0.68
CA LEU A 298 17.06 -14.50 0.77
C LEU A 298 17.26 -15.00 2.20
N LEU A 299 16.96 -14.18 3.23
CA LEU A 299 16.98 -14.63 4.63
C LEU A 299 15.87 -15.67 4.88
N TYR A 300 14.70 -15.47 4.31
CA TYR A 300 13.62 -16.46 4.35
C TYR A 300 13.94 -17.72 3.55
N ALA A 301 14.61 -17.57 2.42
CA ALA A 301 15.09 -18.72 1.65
C ALA A 301 16.10 -19.55 2.47
N ASP A 302 17.05 -18.90 3.15
CA ASP A 302 17.99 -19.58 4.04
C ASP A 302 17.30 -20.26 5.21
N LEU A 303 16.30 -19.60 5.84
CA LEU A 303 15.46 -20.24 6.88
C LEU A 303 14.79 -21.53 6.37
N ALA A 304 14.21 -21.48 5.18
CA ALA A 304 13.55 -22.64 4.55
C ALA A 304 14.53 -23.75 4.19
N ALA A 305 15.81 -23.43 4.01
CA ALA A 305 16.90 -24.35 3.66
C ALA A 305 17.68 -24.88 4.86
N GLY A 306 17.31 -24.50 6.10
CA GLY A 306 17.99 -24.95 7.33
C GLY A 306 18.86 -23.88 8.02
N ALA A 307 18.84 -22.63 7.52
CA ALA A 307 19.39 -21.42 8.18
C ALA A 307 20.94 -21.40 8.35
N ALA A 308 21.69 -22.03 7.46
CA ALA A 308 23.15 -22.11 7.59
C ALA A 308 23.84 -20.74 7.49
N ALA A 309 23.38 -19.85 6.60
CA ALA A 309 23.93 -18.52 6.47
C ALA A 309 23.53 -17.62 7.63
N LEU A 310 22.30 -17.73 8.13
CA LEU A 310 21.84 -17.04 9.34
C LEU A 310 22.63 -17.47 10.58
N ASP A 311 22.93 -18.75 10.76
CA ASP A 311 23.76 -19.22 11.86
C ASP A 311 25.17 -18.65 11.79
N ALA A 312 25.79 -18.68 10.62
CA ALA A 312 27.11 -18.07 10.42
C ALA A 312 27.11 -16.56 10.73
N PHE A 313 26.06 -15.84 10.31
CA PHE A 313 25.89 -14.43 10.61
C PHE A 313 25.70 -14.16 12.11
N LEU A 314 24.82 -14.91 12.77
CA LEU A 314 24.55 -14.79 14.20
C LEU A 314 25.82 -15.07 15.03
N ALA A 315 26.53 -16.14 14.72
CA ALA A 315 27.78 -16.48 15.36
C ALA A 315 28.89 -15.43 15.13
N PHE A 316 28.99 -14.90 13.90
CA PHE A 316 29.97 -13.85 13.57
C PHE A 316 29.69 -12.53 14.29
N THR A 317 28.43 -12.17 14.46
CA THR A 317 28.02 -10.90 15.10
C THR A 317 27.80 -11.03 16.61
N TYR A 318 27.85 -12.23 17.15
CA TYR A 318 27.47 -12.55 18.55
C TYR A 318 26.04 -12.13 18.92
N LEU A 319 25.17 -11.93 17.94
CA LEU A 319 23.76 -11.61 18.16
C LEU A 319 22.94 -12.83 18.64
N ASP A 320 23.43 -14.04 18.43
CA ASP A 320 22.84 -15.26 18.97
C ASP A 320 22.72 -15.19 20.50
N VAL A 321 23.76 -14.74 21.21
CA VAL A 321 23.78 -14.68 22.68
C VAL A 321 22.61 -13.85 23.25
N PRO A 322 22.42 -12.55 22.92
CA PRO A 322 21.31 -11.78 23.46
C PRO A 322 19.92 -12.22 22.95
N LEU A 323 19.84 -12.74 21.72
CA LEU A 323 18.56 -13.18 21.16
C LEU A 323 18.10 -14.51 21.79
N VAL A 324 19.00 -15.45 22.02
CA VAL A 324 18.70 -16.69 22.73
C VAL A 324 18.33 -16.39 24.18
N ALA A 325 19.11 -15.54 24.89
CA ALA A 325 18.79 -15.14 26.26
C ALA A 325 17.41 -14.44 26.34
N PHE A 326 17.07 -13.63 25.36
CA PHE A 326 15.73 -13.03 25.28
C PHE A 326 14.64 -14.08 25.05
N ALA A 327 14.85 -15.05 24.18
CA ALA A 327 13.90 -16.13 23.93
C ALA A 327 13.66 -16.98 25.20
N GLU A 328 14.72 -17.30 25.93
CA GLU A 328 14.65 -18.02 27.21
C GLU A 328 13.89 -17.22 28.28
N TRP A 329 14.19 -15.93 28.40
CA TRP A 329 13.46 -15.03 29.30
C TRP A 329 11.96 -14.91 28.93
N ALA A 330 11.65 -14.77 27.65
CA ALA A 330 10.28 -14.67 27.17
C ALA A 330 9.47 -15.96 27.40
N ALA A 331 10.14 -17.13 27.36
CA ALA A 331 9.51 -18.41 27.68
C ALA A 331 9.16 -18.54 29.19
N GLN A 332 9.98 -17.97 30.07
CA GLN A 332 9.75 -18.00 31.54
C GLN A 332 8.54 -17.14 31.97
N ILE A 333 8.16 -16.14 31.20
CA ILE A 333 7.03 -15.25 31.51
C ILE A 333 5.67 -15.90 31.14
N GLN A 334 5.69 -16.99 30.37
CA GLN A 334 4.46 -17.67 30.00
C GLN A 334 3.86 -18.46 31.18
N PRO A 335 2.50 -18.45 31.30
CA PRO A 335 1.82 -19.10 32.44
C PRO A 335 2.07 -20.60 32.56
N ASP A 336 2.35 -21.25 31.42
CA ASP A 336 2.75 -22.66 31.37
C ASP A 336 4.28 -22.70 31.26
N GLU A 337 4.99 -23.02 32.32
CA GLU A 337 6.45 -23.23 32.35
C GLU A 337 6.86 -24.34 31.36
N ILE A 338 6.86 -24.02 30.08
CA ILE A 338 7.35 -24.92 29.02
C ILE A 338 8.87 -24.70 28.95
N ALA A 339 9.62 -25.64 29.46
CA ALA A 339 11.05 -25.68 29.24
C ALA A 339 11.31 -25.71 27.73
N LEU A 340 12.05 -24.71 27.19
CA LEU A 340 12.41 -24.67 25.77
C LEU A 340 13.16 -25.95 25.39
N ALA A 341 12.82 -26.53 24.25
CA ALA A 341 13.66 -27.58 23.65
C ALA A 341 15.09 -27.06 23.44
N PRO A 342 16.13 -27.91 23.50
CA PRO A 342 17.54 -27.47 23.51
C PRO A 342 17.94 -26.59 22.31
N ASP A 343 17.23 -26.69 21.16
CA ASP A 343 17.47 -25.93 19.93
C ASP A 343 16.47 -24.77 19.72
N GLN A 344 15.44 -24.67 20.56
CA GLN A 344 14.35 -23.70 20.36
C GLN A 344 14.82 -22.24 20.50
N GLY A 345 15.76 -21.96 21.41
CA GLY A 345 16.35 -20.64 21.56
C GLY A 345 17.06 -20.17 20.28
N GLN A 346 17.86 -21.07 19.68
CA GLN A 346 18.55 -20.77 18.42
C GLN A 346 17.56 -20.62 17.26
N ARG A 347 16.54 -21.47 17.16
CA ARG A 347 15.48 -21.35 16.13
C ARG A 347 14.76 -20.02 16.27
N MET A 348 14.45 -19.61 17.49
CA MET A 348 13.80 -18.34 17.80
C MET A 348 14.69 -17.15 17.42
N ALA A 349 16.00 -17.20 17.71
CA ALA A 349 16.96 -16.17 17.31
C ALA A 349 17.01 -15.98 15.80
N ARG A 350 17.04 -17.07 15.01
CA ARG A 350 16.95 -17.03 13.53
C ARG A 350 15.68 -16.36 13.03
N LEU A 351 14.53 -16.71 13.62
CA LEU A 351 13.24 -16.13 13.26
C LEU A 351 13.19 -14.64 13.60
N MET A 352 13.62 -14.24 14.81
CA MET A 352 13.62 -12.85 15.25
C MET A 352 14.48 -11.95 14.35
N ILE A 353 15.72 -12.36 14.02
CA ILE A 353 16.60 -11.54 13.16
C ILE A 353 16.07 -11.44 11.73
N THR A 354 15.48 -12.50 11.20
CA THR A 354 14.90 -12.49 9.84
C THR A 354 13.70 -11.56 9.78
N ILE A 355 12.77 -11.68 10.73
CA ILE A 355 11.59 -10.80 10.81
C ILE A 355 12.01 -9.35 11.07
N PHE A 356 13.02 -9.13 11.91
CA PHE A 356 13.53 -7.79 12.20
C PHE A 356 14.11 -7.14 10.94
N ALA A 357 14.98 -7.84 10.22
CA ALA A 357 15.59 -7.34 8.99
C ALA A 357 14.54 -7.06 7.89
N GLU A 358 13.60 -7.97 7.68
CA GLU A 358 12.52 -7.81 6.71
C GLU A 358 11.62 -6.62 7.05
N ASN A 359 11.25 -6.45 8.32
CA ASN A 359 10.40 -5.35 8.73
C ASN A 359 11.08 -3.99 8.70
N ILE A 360 12.41 -3.90 8.96
CA ILE A 360 13.18 -2.66 8.69
C ILE A 360 13.14 -2.34 7.21
N ALA A 361 13.43 -3.31 6.35
CA ALA A 361 13.40 -3.15 4.90
C ALA A 361 12.02 -2.72 4.41
N GLY A 362 10.96 -3.39 4.88
CA GLY A 362 9.58 -3.10 4.56
C GLY A 362 9.14 -1.69 5.01
N GLY A 363 9.55 -1.27 6.22
CA GLY A 363 9.29 0.07 6.73
C GLY A 363 9.95 1.17 5.88
N LEU A 364 11.22 0.98 5.55
CA LEU A 364 11.98 1.88 4.68
C LEU A 364 11.37 1.95 3.27
N ALA A 365 11.10 0.80 2.66
CA ALA A 365 10.49 0.72 1.33
C ALA A 365 9.09 1.35 1.30
N LEU A 366 8.29 1.18 2.36
CA LEU A 366 6.95 1.75 2.48
C LEU A 366 6.98 3.28 2.48
N VAL A 367 7.86 3.89 3.27
CA VAL A 367 8.01 5.36 3.31
C VAL A 367 8.49 5.88 1.96
N ALA A 368 9.49 5.23 1.37
CA ALA A 368 10.03 5.62 0.06
C ALA A 368 8.97 5.53 -1.04
N MET A 369 8.16 4.46 -1.06
CA MET A 369 7.06 4.29 -2.02
C MET A 369 5.97 5.33 -1.82
N THR A 370 5.59 5.60 -0.58
CA THR A 370 4.58 6.61 -0.27
C THR A 370 5.03 8.00 -0.71
N ALA A 371 6.28 8.38 -0.42
CA ALA A 371 6.86 9.64 -0.86
C ALA A 371 6.94 9.73 -2.40
N TYR A 372 7.34 8.64 -3.06
CA TYR A 372 7.35 8.56 -4.52
C TYR A 372 5.96 8.77 -5.13
N LEU A 373 4.94 8.00 -4.70
CA LEU A 373 3.58 8.12 -5.21
C LEU A 373 3.01 9.52 -4.98
N THR A 374 3.22 10.08 -3.79
CA THR A 374 2.78 11.44 -3.44
C THR A 374 3.39 12.49 -4.38
N SER A 375 4.64 12.31 -4.81
CA SER A 375 5.31 13.25 -5.70
C SER A 375 4.80 13.24 -7.14
N VAL A 376 4.32 12.09 -7.58
CA VAL A 376 3.81 11.89 -8.95
C VAL A 376 2.39 12.43 -9.10
N VAL A 377 1.64 12.50 -8.01
CA VAL A 377 0.22 12.90 -8.00
C VAL A 377 0.08 14.43 -8.14
N ASN A 378 -0.89 14.85 -8.94
CA ASN A 378 -1.27 16.26 -9.05
C ASN A 378 -2.17 16.64 -7.85
N PRO A 379 -1.83 17.67 -7.06
CA PRO A 379 -2.64 18.10 -5.92
C PRO A 379 -4.11 18.36 -6.23
N ARG A 380 -4.42 18.83 -7.44
CA ARG A 380 -5.81 19.07 -7.87
C ARG A 380 -6.65 17.79 -7.99
N PHE A 381 -6.01 16.65 -8.23
CA PHE A 381 -6.65 15.35 -8.41
C PHE A 381 -6.14 14.34 -7.38
N ALA A 382 -5.64 14.83 -6.23
CA ALA A 382 -4.92 14.03 -5.25
C ALA A 382 -5.69 12.79 -4.82
N ALA A 383 -6.96 12.93 -4.46
CA ALA A 383 -7.79 11.82 -3.99
C ALA A 383 -7.86 10.67 -5.01
N VAL A 384 -8.18 10.98 -6.27
CA VAL A 384 -8.39 9.93 -7.29
C VAL A 384 -7.07 9.35 -7.76
N GLN A 385 -6.06 10.18 -8.07
CA GLN A 385 -4.77 9.69 -8.57
C GLN A 385 -4.02 8.89 -7.50
N TYR A 386 -3.99 9.37 -6.25
CA TYR A 386 -3.31 8.65 -5.18
C TYR A 386 -4.02 7.32 -4.86
N ALA A 387 -5.34 7.32 -4.75
CA ALA A 387 -6.11 6.11 -4.53
C ALA A 387 -5.89 5.06 -5.62
N LEU A 388 -5.86 5.49 -6.89
CA LEU A 388 -5.55 4.62 -8.02
C LEU A 388 -4.16 3.98 -7.86
N LEU A 389 -3.13 4.79 -7.67
CA LEU A 389 -1.75 4.32 -7.57
C LEU A 389 -1.54 3.47 -6.32
N ALA A 390 -2.08 3.88 -5.17
CA ALA A 390 -1.98 3.12 -3.92
C ALA A 390 -2.69 1.76 -4.00
N SER A 391 -3.88 1.69 -4.64
CA SER A 391 -4.59 0.42 -4.82
C SER A 391 -3.82 -0.57 -5.71
N LEU A 392 -3.09 -0.07 -6.72
CA LEU A 392 -2.26 -0.90 -7.58
C LEU A 392 -1.12 -1.59 -6.81
N THR A 393 -0.60 -0.98 -5.75
CA THR A 393 0.48 -1.59 -4.93
C THR A 393 0.07 -2.91 -4.28
N MET A 394 -1.21 -3.12 -4.03
CA MET A 394 -1.76 -4.35 -3.43
C MET A 394 -2.32 -5.32 -4.46
N LEU A 395 -2.54 -4.87 -5.69
CA LEU A 395 -3.27 -5.62 -6.71
C LEU A 395 -2.56 -6.92 -7.09
N ILE A 396 -1.29 -6.85 -7.46
CA ILE A 396 -0.53 -8.05 -7.87
C ILE A 396 -0.40 -9.03 -6.70
N GLY A 397 -0.18 -8.53 -5.48
CA GLY A 397 -0.14 -9.36 -4.29
C GLY A 397 -1.45 -10.13 -4.07
N THR A 398 -2.59 -9.49 -4.32
CA THR A 398 -3.91 -10.13 -4.16
C THR A 398 -4.18 -11.14 -5.27
N LEU A 399 -3.91 -10.79 -6.52
CA LEU A 399 -4.18 -11.66 -7.68
C LEU A 399 -3.15 -12.79 -7.84
N GLY A 400 -1.91 -12.57 -7.39
CA GLY A 400 -0.82 -13.55 -7.48
C GLY A 400 -0.82 -14.64 -6.41
N ARG A 401 -1.58 -14.45 -5.30
CA ARG A 401 -1.62 -15.41 -4.18
C ARG A 401 -1.94 -16.86 -4.59
N PRO A 402 -2.95 -17.13 -5.42
CA PRO A 402 -3.27 -18.51 -5.81
C PRO A 402 -2.12 -19.21 -6.52
N TRP A 403 -1.46 -18.52 -7.45
CA TRP A 403 -0.33 -19.04 -8.20
C TRP A 403 0.89 -19.33 -7.30
N LEU A 404 1.15 -18.44 -6.35
CA LEU A 404 2.23 -18.66 -5.37
C LEU A 404 1.90 -19.80 -4.39
N GLY A 405 0.63 -19.95 -3.98
CA GLY A 405 0.18 -21.08 -3.18
C GLY A 405 0.42 -22.42 -3.88
N GLU A 406 0.06 -22.52 -5.16
CA GLU A 406 0.35 -23.69 -5.98
C GLU A 406 1.86 -23.94 -6.12
N MET A 407 2.65 -22.90 -6.27
CA MET A 407 4.11 -23.00 -6.34
C MET A 407 4.71 -23.50 -5.02
N ILE A 408 4.17 -23.10 -3.85
CA ILE A 408 4.59 -23.61 -2.54
C ILE A 408 4.31 -25.13 -2.47
N GLU A 409 3.11 -25.57 -2.86
CA GLU A 409 2.74 -26.98 -2.84
C GLU A 409 3.62 -27.83 -3.79
N LEU A 410 4.00 -27.29 -4.94
CA LEU A 410 4.78 -28.01 -5.94
C LEU A 410 6.30 -28.00 -5.68
N ARG A 411 6.86 -26.89 -5.15
CA ARG A 411 8.30 -26.64 -5.08
C ARG A 411 8.82 -26.21 -3.71
N GLY A 412 7.95 -26.00 -2.77
CA GLY A 412 8.27 -25.56 -1.41
C GLY A 412 8.53 -24.06 -1.28
N PHE A 413 8.63 -23.60 -0.03
CA PHE A 413 8.84 -22.20 0.34
C PHE A 413 10.17 -21.63 -0.13
N TYR A 414 11.25 -22.43 -0.07
CA TYR A 414 12.58 -21.99 -0.55
C TYR A 414 12.51 -21.44 -1.97
N TYR A 415 11.89 -22.20 -2.88
CA TYR A 415 11.78 -21.81 -4.27
C TYR A 415 10.96 -20.53 -4.45
N VAL A 416 9.89 -20.37 -3.70
CA VAL A 416 9.05 -19.18 -3.75
C VAL A 416 9.81 -17.93 -3.26
N PHE A 417 10.64 -18.04 -2.23
CA PHE A 417 11.49 -16.92 -1.77
C PHE A 417 12.54 -16.52 -2.81
N ILE A 418 13.12 -17.48 -3.52
CA ILE A 418 14.03 -17.16 -4.63
C ILE A 418 13.29 -16.48 -5.79
N VAL A 419 12.08 -16.92 -6.13
CA VAL A 419 11.26 -16.25 -7.16
C VAL A 419 10.87 -14.83 -6.73
N THR A 420 10.46 -14.63 -5.50
CA THR A 420 10.10 -13.30 -4.98
C THR A 420 11.32 -12.37 -4.92
N PHE A 421 12.51 -12.87 -4.59
CA PHE A 421 13.77 -12.11 -4.70
C PHE A 421 13.98 -11.60 -6.14
N TRP A 422 13.85 -12.45 -7.15
CA TRP A 422 14.02 -12.04 -8.56
C TRP A 422 12.93 -11.07 -9.02
N LEU A 423 11.71 -11.25 -8.59
CA LEU A 423 10.61 -10.31 -8.86
C LEU A 423 10.86 -8.94 -8.19
N GLY A 424 11.41 -8.93 -6.97
CA GLY A 424 11.92 -7.71 -6.34
C GLY A 424 13.02 -7.03 -7.15
N GLY A 425 13.90 -7.82 -7.78
CA GLY A 425 14.93 -7.34 -8.70
C GLY A 425 14.36 -6.57 -9.91
N VAL A 426 13.19 -6.96 -10.41
CA VAL A 426 12.48 -6.21 -11.47
C VAL A 426 12.12 -4.80 -10.97
N ALA A 427 11.57 -4.69 -9.76
CA ALA A 427 11.25 -3.38 -9.17
C ALA A 427 12.49 -2.50 -8.96
N VAL A 428 13.63 -3.12 -8.59
CA VAL A 428 14.92 -2.41 -8.48
C VAL A 428 15.36 -1.84 -9.83
N VAL A 429 15.30 -2.61 -10.90
CA VAL A 429 15.63 -2.13 -12.26
C VAL A 429 14.70 -0.99 -12.68
N LEU A 430 13.40 -1.13 -12.47
CA LEU A 430 12.42 -0.08 -12.78
C LEU A 430 12.67 1.19 -11.96
N SER A 431 13.03 1.06 -10.69
CA SER A 431 13.35 2.23 -9.83
C SER A 431 14.65 2.94 -10.29
N ALA A 432 15.63 2.20 -10.76
CA ALA A 432 16.84 2.78 -11.37
C ALA A 432 16.52 3.56 -12.67
N ILE A 433 15.65 3.00 -13.52
CA ILE A 433 15.21 3.68 -14.75
C ILE A 433 14.43 4.96 -14.40
N GLU A 434 13.57 4.90 -13.39
CA GLU A 434 12.80 6.06 -12.94
C GLU A 434 13.72 7.15 -12.34
N TRP A 435 14.70 6.75 -11.53
CA TRP A 435 15.69 7.68 -11.01
C TRP A 435 16.48 8.35 -12.13
N TRP A 436 16.93 7.58 -13.11
CA TRP A 436 17.62 8.13 -14.30
C TRP A 436 16.71 9.08 -15.10
N ARG A 437 15.42 8.74 -15.29
CA ARG A 437 14.44 9.60 -15.97
C ARG A 437 14.30 10.94 -15.25
N GLN A 438 14.09 10.93 -13.93
CA GLN A 438 13.92 12.15 -13.13
C GLN A 438 15.23 12.98 -13.03
N SER A 439 16.40 12.36 -13.08
CA SER A 439 17.68 13.08 -13.10
C SER A 439 17.94 13.84 -14.39
N ARG A 440 17.38 13.36 -15.52
CA ARG A 440 17.49 14.03 -16.83
C ARG A 440 16.45 15.10 -17.07
N ASP A 441 15.29 14.91 -16.52
CA ASP A 441 14.17 15.86 -16.60
C ASP A 441 13.60 16.08 -15.18
N PRO A 442 14.10 17.08 -14.46
CA PRO A 442 13.60 17.40 -13.11
C PRO A 442 12.12 17.77 -13.06
N SER A 443 11.51 18.12 -14.20
CA SER A 443 10.07 18.37 -14.30
C SER A 443 9.25 17.08 -14.42
N ALA A 444 9.87 16.00 -14.85
CA ALA A 444 9.22 14.71 -15.12
C ALA A 444 8.65 13.99 -13.89
N GLY A 445 9.04 14.40 -12.69
CA GLY A 445 8.55 13.86 -11.40
C GLY A 445 7.86 14.90 -10.52
N LYS A 446 7.77 16.15 -10.96
CA LYS A 446 7.12 17.20 -10.19
C LYS A 446 5.65 17.27 -10.54
N SER A 447 4.77 17.18 -9.54
CA SER A 447 3.45 17.78 -9.67
C SER A 447 3.69 19.24 -10.04
N LEU A 448 3.03 19.73 -11.10
CA LEU A 448 3.01 21.16 -11.38
C LEU A 448 2.40 21.87 -10.16
N ILE A 449 3.26 22.24 -9.20
CA ILE A 449 2.91 23.27 -8.24
C ILE A 449 2.82 24.51 -9.13
N LEU A 450 1.60 24.94 -9.38
CA LEU A 450 1.38 26.20 -10.04
C LEU A 450 2.01 27.26 -9.15
N ASP A 451 3.05 27.92 -9.68
CA ASP A 451 3.53 29.16 -9.11
C ASP A 451 2.31 30.07 -8.96
N ALA A 452 1.91 30.28 -7.72
CA ALA A 452 0.81 31.15 -7.31
C ALA A 452 1.35 32.57 -7.17
#